data_717aa40371375b01dc3c5e7aabb0dda9
#
_entry.id   717aa40371375b01dc3c5e7aabb0dda9
#
_cell.length_a   1.000
_cell.length_b   1.000
_cell.length_c   1.000
_cell.angle_alpha   90.00
_cell.angle_beta   90.00
_cell.angle_gamma   90.00
#
_symmetry.space_group_name_H-M   'P 1'
#
loop_
_entity.id
_entity.type
_entity.pdbx_description
1 polymer ?
#
loop_
_entity_poly.entity_id
_entity_poly.type
_entity_poly.pdbx_seq_one_letter_code
_entity_poly.pdbx_strand_id
1 'polypeptide(L)'
;MAVSSLKKTVFASALIACMVGLPLAASAQSGIASVYGYEGGRTASGERASPGGLTAAHRTLPFGTMVRVTNKSSGRSVVVRINDRGPFVHGRIIDLTPAAARALGFSGLANVEVDVVSRS
;
A
#
# COMPACT_ATOMS: atom_id res chain seq x y z
N MET A 1 31.64 -48.57 -11.89
CA MET A 1 31.47 -48.44 -10.80
C MET A 1 31.32 -47.09 -10.27
N ALA A 2 32.02 -46.48 -10.07
CA ALA A 2 31.99 -45.24 -9.48
C ALA A 2 31.17 -44.18 -10.09
N VAL A 3 30.67 -44.46 -11.13
CA VAL A 3 29.94 -43.51 -11.76
C VAL A 3 28.90 -42.84 -11.05
N SER A 4 28.30 -43.46 -10.26
CA SER A 4 27.22 -42.90 -9.64
C SER A 4 27.38 -41.57 -9.03
N SER A 5 28.44 -41.19 -8.79
CA SER A 5 28.61 -40.02 -8.10
C SER A 5 28.14 -38.75 -8.68
N LEU A 6 28.12 -38.62 -9.86
CA LEU A 6 27.81 -37.43 -10.40
C LEU A 6 26.52 -36.87 -10.20
N LYS A 7 25.56 -37.50 -10.20
CA LYS A 7 24.30 -36.95 -10.13
C LYS A 7 24.05 -35.94 -9.13
N LYS A 8 24.51 -36.02 -8.08
CA LYS A 8 24.21 -35.13 -7.04
C LYS A 8 24.31 -33.72 -7.32
N THR A 9 25.09 -33.30 -8.02
CA THR A 9 25.34 -31.91 -8.17
C THR A 9 24.18 -31.11 -8.62
N VAL A 10 23.37 -31.67 -9.32
CA VAL A 10 22.30 -30.96 -9.87
C VAL A 10 21.40 -30.22 -8.96
N PHE A 11 21.06 -30.67 -7.87
CA PHE A 11 20.17 -30.03 -7.02
C PHE A 11 20.51 -28.67 -6.62
N ALA A 12 21.61 -28.41 -6.37
CA ALA A 12 22.00 -27.14 -5.91
C ALA A 12 21.38 -25.98 -6.66
N SER A 13 21.30 -26.11 -7.88
CA SER A 13 20.81 -24.99 -8.64
C SER A 13 19.36 -24.70 -8.40
N ALA A 14 18.62 -25.65 -8.14
CA ALA A 14 17.22 -25.41 -7.98
C ALA A 14 16.95 -24.48 -6.83
N LEU A 15 17.68 -24.54 -5.83
CA LEU A 15 17.46 -23.75 -4.72
C LEU A 15 17.57 -22.30 -4.98
N ILE A 16 18.49 -21.93 -5.72
CA ILE A 16 18.72 -20.58 -6.03
C ILE A 16 17.54 -19.92 -6.64
N ALA A 17 16.88 -20.58 -7.47
CA ALA A 17 15.78 -20.00 -8.15
C ALA A 17 14.69 -19.56 -7.19
N CYS A 18 14.47 -20.29 -6.20
CA CYS A 18 13.43 -19.98 -5.28
C CYS A 18 13.63 -18.68 -4.55
N MET A 19 14.81 -18.37 -4.27
CA MET A 19 15.07 -17.23 -3.51
C MET A 19 14.69 -15.95 -4.18
N VAL A 20 14.80 -15.94 -5.41
CA VAL A 20 14.55 -14.74 -6.14
C VAL A 20 13.18 -14.15 -6.01
N GLY A 21 12.21 -14.93 -5.82
CA GLY A 21 10.88 -14.39 -5.79
C GLY A 21 10.39 -13.84 -4.49
N LEU A 22 11.10 -14.02 -3.46
CA LEU A 22 10.65 -13.59 -2.19
C LEU A 22 10.58 -12.13 -1.86
N PRO A 23 11.47 -11.36 -2.29
CA PRO A 23 11.54 -9.97 -1.88
C PRO A 23 10.32 -9.13 -2.16
N LEU A 24 9.51 -9.55 -3.06
CA LEU A 24 8.39 -8.74 -3.43
C LEU A 24 7.33 -8.60 -2.38
N ALA A 25 7.31 -9.43 -1.43
CA ALA A 25 6.24 -9.41 -0.47
C ALA A 25 6.37 -8.35 0.59
N ALA A 26 7.39 -7.64 0.59
CA ALA A 26 7.67 -6.79 1.71
C ALA A 26 7.10 -5.38 1.68
N SER A 27 6.17 -5.07 0.85
CA SER A 27 5.74 -3.70 0.76
C SER A 27 4.50 -3.35 1.55
N ALA A 28 3.94 -4.26 2.30
CA ALA A 28 2.75 -3.97 3.09
C ALA A 28 3.10 -3.10 4.30
N GLN A 29 2.25 -2.15 4.62
CA GLN A 29 2.45 -1.27 5.74
C GLN A 29 1.17 -1.25 6.58
N SER A 30 1.30 -1.41 7.89
CA SER A 30 0.17 -1.38 8.80
C SER A 30 0.19 -0.12 9.63
N GLY A 31 -0.96 0.43 9.92
CA GLY A 31 -1.06 1.61 10.76
C GLY A 31 -2.47 2.15 10.78
N ILE A 32 -2.60 3.40 11.18
CA ILE A 32 -3.90 4.03 11.33
C ILE A 32 -4.18 4.90 10.12
N ALA A 33 -5.37 4.76 9.56
CA ALA A 33 -5.87 5.65 8.53
C ALA A 33 -6.76 6.70 9.17
N SER A 34 -6.71 7.90 8.64
CA SER A 34 -7.62 8.98 9.03
C SER A 34 -8.34 9.50 7.79
N VAL A 35 -9.27 10.39 7.98
CA VAL A 35 -10.04 10.96 6.90
C VAL A 35 -9.71 12.44 6.81
N TYR A 36 -9.50 12.94 5.60
CA TYR A 36 -9.25 14.35 5.40
C TYR A 36 -10.39 15.20 5.96
N GLY A 37 -10.03 16.22 6.67
CA GLY A 37 -11.01 17.23 6.92
C GLY A 37 -10.79 18.29 5.88
N TYR A 38 -11.36 18.20 4.77
CA TYR A 38 -10.90 18.83 3.62
C TYR A 38 -11.77 19.91 3.04
N GLU A 39 -11.18 20.88 2.47
CA GLU A 39 -11.82 22.08 2.06
C GLU A 39 -11.66 22.52 0.63
N GLY A 40 -11.33 21.71 -0.24
CA GLY A 40 -11.30 22.05 -1.67
C GLY A 40 -10.04 22.72 -2.15
N GLY A 41 -8.99 22.72 -1.37
CA GLY A 41 -7.76 23.34 -1.81
C GLY A 41 -6.94 22.42 -2.71
N ARG A 42 -5.72 22.84 -2.99
CA ARG A 42 -4.82 22.00 -3.79
C ARG A 42 -4.03 21.09 -2.90
N THR A 43 -3.80 19.88 -3.40
CA THR A 43 -2.96 18.91 -2.71
C THR A 43 -1.49 19.20 -3.03
N ALA A 44 -0.58 18.48 -2.38
CA ALA A 44 0.84 18.66 -2.60
C ALA A 44 1.25 18.32 -4.03
N SER A 45 0.49 17.48 -4.72
CA SER A 45 0.77 17.17 -6.11
C SER A 45 0.36 18.30 -7.06
N GLY A 46 -0.35 19.29 -6.56
CA GLY A 46 -0.89 20.37 -7.37
C GLY A 46 -2.29 20.09 -7.86
N GLU A 47 -2.78 18.90 -7.65
CA GLU A 47 -4.12 18.51 -8.06
C GLU A 47 -5.14 19.08 -7.07
N ARG A 48 -6.31 19.43 -7.57
CA ARG A 48 -7.34 19.93 -6.67
C ARG A 48 -7.89 18.76 -5.86
N ALA A 49 -8.02 18.94 -4.57
CA ALA A 49 -8.56 17.90 -3.72
C ALA A 49 -10.04 17.67 -4.03
N SER A 50 -10.48 16.46 -3.92
CA SER A 50 -11.85 16.11 -4.28
C SER A 50 -12.38 15.07 -3.30
N PRO A 51 -13.36 15.46 -2.46
CA PRO A 51 -13.85 14.51 -1.44
C PRO A 51 -14.53 13.28 -2.02
N GLY A 52 -15.02 13.36 -3.24
CA GLY A 52 -15.64 12.22 -3.89
C GLY A 52 -14.67 11.36 -4.66
N GLY A 53 -13.42 11.73 -4.77
CA GLY A 53 -12.44 10.93 -5.50
C GLY A 53 -11.81 9.88 -4.60
N LEU A 54 -11.17 8.89 -5.20
CA LEU A 54 -10.49 7.85 -4.45
C LEU A 54 -9.00 8.17 -4.42
N THR A 55 -8.63 9.10 -3.59
CA THR A 55 -7.23 9.52 -3.45
C THR A 55 -6.85 9.59 -1.99
N ALA A 56 -5.56 9.75 -1.73
CA ALA A 56 -5.07 9.75 -0.36
C ALA A 56 -3.76 10.50 -0.23
N ALA A 57 -3.43 10.86 0.99
CA ALA A 57 -2.13 11.41 1.33
C ALA A 57 -1.26 10.33 1.96
N HIS A 58 0.00 10.32 1.60
CA HIS A 58 0.99 9.43 2.18
C HIS A 58 2.30 10.21 2.31
N ARG A 59 3.08 9.89 3.34
CA ARG A 59 4.27 10.70 3.62
C ARG A 59 5.36 10.58 2.56
N THR A 60 5.52 9.42 1.97
CA THR A 60 6.69 9.18 1.12
C THR A 60 6.42 8.56 -0.24
N LEU A 61 5.30 7.87 -0.43
CA LEU A 61 5.06 7.23 -1.72
C LEU A 61 4.93 8.27 -2.82
N PRO A 62 5.49 8.02 -3.99
CA PRO A 62 5.39 8.99 -5.09
C PRO A 62 3.95 9.30 -5.47
N PHE A 63 3.71 10.53 -5.92
CA PHE A 63 2.39 10.88 -6.41
C PHE A 63 2.06 10.00 -7.61
N GLY A 64 0.82 9.55 -7.66
CA GLY A 64 0.38 8.64 -8.71
C GLY A 64 0.47 7.18 -8.33
N THR A 65 1.12 6.86 -7.23
CA THR A 65 1.18 5.48 -6.77
C THR A 65 -0.23 5.02 -6.40
N MET A 66 -0.60 3.83 -6.85
CA MET A 66 -1.89 3.24 -6.50
C MET A 66 -1.65 2.26 -5.36
N VAL A 67 -2.44 2.37 -4.33
CA VAL A 67 -2.32 1.47 -3.18
C VAL A 67 -3.68 0.88 -2.85
N ARG A 68 -3.65 -0.37 -2.38
CA ARG A 68 -4.86 -0.99 -1.84
C ARG A 68 -4.83 -0.80 -0.35
N VAL A 69 -5.89 -0.23 0.19
CA VAL A 69 -6.04 -0.04 1.61
C VAL A 69 -7.09 -1.02 2.10
N THR A 70 -6.75 -1.79 3.10
CA THR A 70 -7.67 -2.79 3.68
C THR A 70 -7.98 -2.39 5.11
N ASN A 71 -9.25 -2.31 5.42
CA ASN A 71 -9.72 -2.06 6.79
C ASN A 71 -9.64 -3.38 7.54
N LYS A 72 -8.77 -3.46 8.53
CA LYS A 72 -8.53 -4.72 9.23
C LYS A 72 -9.74 -5.20 10.03
N SER A 73 -10.62 -4.31 10.42
CA SER A 73 -11.79 -4.69 11.20
C SER A 73 -12.87 -5.34 10.34
N SER A 74 -13.03 -4.88 9.13
CA SER A 74 -14.11 -5.37 8.27
C SER A 74 -13.63 -6.24 7.13
N GLY A 75 -12.36 -6.17 6.78
CA GLY A 75 -11.82 -6.87 5.62
C GLY A 75 -12.10 -6.17 4.31
N ARG A 76 -12.80 -5.03 4.33
CA ARG A 76 -13.09 -4.30 3.09
C ARG A 76 -11.84 -3.62 2.59
N SER A 77 -11.72 -3.47 1.29
CA SER A 77 -10.56 -2.80 0.72
C SER A 77 -10.98 -1.86 -0.40
N VAL A 78 -10.11 -0.91 -0.69
CA VAL A 78 -10.31 0.04 -1.79
C VAL A 78 -8.95 0.41 -2.33
N VAL A 79 -8.85 0.68 -3.62
CA VAL A 79 -7.61 1.15 -4.22
C VAL A 79 -7.71 2.65 -4.37
N VAL A 80 -6.69 3.36 -3.92
CA VAL A 80 -6.65 4.81 -3.98
C VAL A 80 -5.34 5.26 -4.61
N ARG A 81 -5.32 6.48 -5.13
CA ARG A 81 -4.14 7.06 -5.76
C ARG A 81 -3.53 8.10 -4.81
N ILE A 82 -2.25 8.04 -4.63
CA ILE A 82 -1.56 8.99 -3.75
C ILE A 82 -1.39 10.31 -4.50
N ASN A 83 -1.89 11.38 -3.92
CA ASN A 83 -1.77 12.69 -4.53
C ASN A 83 -1.43 13.80 -3.52
N ASP A 84 -1.15 13.44 -2.28
CA ASP A 84 -0.88 14.46 -1.27
C ASP A 84 0.16 13.93 -0.27
N ARG A 85 0.62 14.79 0.61
CA ARG A 85 1.58 14.44 1.65
C ARG A 85 0.96 14.52 3.03
N GLY A 86 1.39 13.63 3.89
CA GLY A 86 0.86 13.45 5.24
C GLY A 86 0.30 12.05 5.37
N PRO A 87 -0.29 11.73 6.49
CA PRO A 87 -0.44 12.56 7.69
C PRO A 87 0.86 12.62 8.48
N PHE A 88 0.98 13.66 9.32
CA PHE A 88 2.19 13.82 10.11
C PHE A 88 1.93 13.60 11.60
N VAL A 89 0.87 12.91 11.91
CA VAL A 89 0.54 12.53 13.26
C VAL A 89 1.09 11.14 13.51
N HIS A 90 1.74 10.95 14.64
CA HIS A 90 2.38 9.67 14.96
C HIS A 90 1.36 8.54 14.90
N GLY A 91 1.75 7.46 14.28
CA GLY A 91 0.90 6.26 14.16
C GLY A 91 -0.03 6.28 12.96
N ARG A 92 -0.28 7.43 12.36
CA ARG A 92 -1.12 7.51 11.18
C ARG A 92 -0.25 7.38 9.95
N ILE A 93 -0.69 6.55 9.01
CA ILE A 93 0.11 6.28 7.82
C ILE A 93 -0.55 6.72 6.52
N ILE A 94 -1.83 6.98 6.54
CA ILE A 94 -2.54 7.39 5.33
C ILE A 94 -3.76 8.22 5.70
N ASP A 95 -4.02 9.25 4.89
CA ASP A 95 -5.19 10.10 5.04
C ASP A 95 -6.06 9.89 3.84
N LEU A 96 -7.28 9.45 4.04
CA LEU A 96 -8.17 9.07 2.95
C LEU A 96 -9.23 10.12 2.69
N THR A 97 -9.68 10.21 1.44
CA THR A 97 -10.84 11.05 1.13
C THR A 97 -12.08 10.47 1.80
N PRO A 98 -13.09 11.26 2.01
CA PRO A 98 -14.36 10.75 2.55
C PRO A 98 -14.93 9.60 1.71
N ALA A 99 -14.80 9.66 0.40
CA ALA A 99 -15.30 8.58 -0.45
C ALA A 99 -14.57 7.28 -0.19
N ALA A 100 -13.24 7.34 -0.03
CA ALA A 100 -12.46 6.14 0.25
C ALA A 100 -12.81 5.58 1.62
N ALA A 101 -12.97 6.44 2.61
CA ALA A 101 -13.34 5.99 3.95
C ALA A 101 -14.71 5.31 3.94
N ARG A 102 -15.65 5.85 3.18
CA ARG A 102 -16.96 5.23 3.05
C ARG A 102 -16.86 3.86 2.41
N ALA A 103 -16.02 3.72 1.41
CA ALA A 103 -15.82 2.43 0.76
C ALA A 103 -15.26 1.39 1.75
N LEU A 104 -14.45 1.84 2.69
CA LEU A 104 -13.88 0.97 3.70
C LEU A 104 -14.80 0.79 4.91
N GLY A 105 -15.87 1.54 4.98
CA GLY A 105 -16.85 1.38 6.04
C GLY A 105 -16.47 2.02 7.35
N PHE A 106 -15.69 3.11 7.32
CA PHE A 106 -15.37 3.77 8.58
C PHE A 106 -15.46 5.30 8.45
N SER A 107 -15.55 5.95 9.59
CA SER A 107 -15.43 7.40 9.69
C SER A 107 -14.54 7.67 10.89
N GLY A 108 -13.66 8.63 10.83
CA GLY A 108 -12.74 8.89 11.93
C GLY A 108 -11.42 8.16 11.72
N LEU A 109 -11.17 7.11 12.47
CA LEU A 109 -9.90 6.38 12.40
C LEU A 109 -10.16 4.89 12.19
N ALA A 110 -9.24 4.22 11.52
CA ALA A 110 -9.34 2.78 11.33
C ALA A 110 -7.95 2.18 11.26
N ASN A 111 -7.81 0.96 11.73
CA ASN A 111 -6.58 0.21 11.57
C ASN A 111 -6.59 -0.41 10.17
N VAL A 112 -5.58 -0.13 9.40
CA VAL A 112 -5.53 -0.57 8.00
C VAL A 112 -4.20 -1.19 7.64
N GLU A 113 -4.21 -1.87 6.52
CA GLU A 113 -2.99 -2.33 5.87
C GLU A 113 -2.95 -1.69 4.49
N VAL A 114 -1.78 -1.19 4.09
CA VAL A 114 -1.61 -0.50 2.82
C VAL A 114 -0.60 -1.27 1.98
N ASP A 115 -1.01 -1.65 0.77
CA ASP A 115 -0.16 -2.38 -0.16
C ASP A 115 -0.04 -1.62 -1.46
N VAL A 116 1.16 -1.47 -1.98
CA VAL A 116 1.37 -0.83 -3.27
C VAL A 116 0.90 -1.76 -4.37
N VAL A 117 0.00 -1.28 -5.22
CA VAL A 117 -0.54 -2.04 -6.33
C VAL A 117 0.21 -1.70 -7.61
N SER A 118 0.48 -0.43 -7.84
CA SER A 118 1.28 -0.04 -8.99
C SER A 118 1.89 1.33 -8.73
N ARG A 119 3.03 1.58 -9.34
CA ARG A 119 3.66 2.88 -9.26
C ARG A 119 3.38 3.61 -10.55
N SER A 120 3.24 4.90 -10.47
CA SER A 120 2.94 5.67 -11.68
C SER A 120 4.17 5.93 -12.53
#